data_b72cb63fe893bb50af5aef7b2963603c
#
_entry.id   b72cb63fe893bb50af5aef7b2963603c
#
_cell.length_a   1.000
_cell.length_b   1.000
_cell.length_c   1.000
_cell.angle_alpha   90.00
_cell.angle_beta   90.00
_cell.angle_gamma   90.00
#
_symmetry.space_group_name_H-M   'P 1'
#
loop_
_entity.id
_entity.type
_entity.pdbx_description
1 polymer ?
#
loop_
_entity_poly.entity_id
_entity_poly.type
_entity_poly.pdbx_seq_one_letter_code
_entity_poly.pdbx_strand_id
1 'polypeptide(L)'
;MAKRPKIQITLIERKGPVGCHRGHKVGDTYDFDTERGKLCPMACHVAFPYIDILRYGGSVPGQPEGTAVFCCPDVETINVFKIEKIED
;
A
#
# COMPACT_ATOMS: atom_id res chain seq x y z
N MET A 1 -8.16 23.90 9.23
CA MET A 1 -8.29 22.72 8.36
C MET A 1 -7.56 21.54 8.97
N ALA A 2 -8.20 20.39 8.99
CA ALA A 2 -7.57 19.21 9.58
C ALA A 2 -6.37 18.77 8.74
N LYS A 3 -5.32 18.40 9.43
CA LYS A 3 -4.11 17.89 8.79
C LYS A 3 -4.35 16.45 8.31
N ARG A 4 -4.01 16.18 7.08
CA ARG A 4 -4.11 14.81 6.55
C ARG A 4 -2.99 13.94 7.09
N PRO A 5 -3.31 12.74 7.57
CA PRO A 5 -2.26 11.79 7.92
C PRO A 5 -1.42 11.42 6.70
N LYS A 6 -0.15 11.22 6.93
CA LYS A 6 0.75 10.69 5.91
C LYS A 6 0.46 9.22 5.72
N ILE A 7 0.50 8.76 4.48
CA ILE A 7 0.28 7.36 4.15
C ILE A 7 1.58 6.77 3.59
N GLN A 8 2.05 5.71 4.21
CA GLN A 8 3.23 4.98 3.75
C GLN A 8 2.81 3.59 3.29
N ILE A 9 3.31 3.18 2.13
CA ILE A 9 3.05 1.87 1.55
C ILE A 9 4.37 1.12 1.49
N THR A 10 4.41 -0.09 2.02
CA THR A 10 5.62 -0.93 2.05
C THR A 10 5.34 -2.27 1.41
N LEU A 11 6.20 -2.70 0.51
CA LEU A 11 6.13 -4.06 -0.05
C LEU A 11 6.73 -5.01 0.99
N ILE A 12 5.88 -5.83 1.60
CA ILE A 12 6.30 -6.69 2.71
C ILE A 12 6.54 -8.14 2.33
N GLU A 13 5.95 -8.59 1.23
CA GLU A 13 6.07 -10.00 0.83
C GLU A 13 5.82 -10.13 -0.65
N ARG A 14 6.46 -11.09 -1.28
CA ARG A 14 6.20 -11.45 -2.67
C ARG A 14 5.92 -12.95 -2.75
N LYS A 15 4.84 -13.33 -3.43
CA LYS A 15 4.45 -14.71 -3.64
C LYS A 15 4.52 -15.02 -5.13
N GLY A 16 5.08 -16.17 -5.47
CA GLY A 16 5.22 -16.62 -6.85
C GLY A 16 6.66 -16.67 -7.29
N PRO A 17 6.96 -17.49 -8.32
CA PRO A 17 8.33 -17.75 -8.75
C PRO A 17 8.93 -16.68 -9.64
N VAL A 18 8.10 -15.81 -10.25
CA VAL A 18 8.56 -14.82 -11.21
C VAL A 18 8.67 -13.46 -10.53
N GLY A 19 9.70 -12.69 -10.85
CA GLY A 19 9.84 -11.34 -10.31
C GLY A 19 8.78 -10.39 -10.83
N CYS A 20 8.55 -9.31 -10.09
CA CYS A 20 7.60 -8.28 -10.50
C CYS A 20 8.08 -7.59 -11.77
N HIS A 21 7.20 -7.48 -12.77
CA HIS A 21 7.55 -6.85 -14.05
C HIS A 21 7.86 -5.36 -13.92
N ARG A 22 7.44 -4.74 -12.83
CA ARG A 22 7.76 -3.33 -12.53
C ARG A 22 9.05 -3.17 -11.74
N GLY A 23 9.67 -4.27 -11.32
CA GLY A 23 10.92 -4.22 -10.59
C GLY A 23 10.80 -3.89 -9.10
N HIS A 24 9.60 -3.96 -8.55
CA HIS A 24 9.43 -3.75 -7.10
C HIS A 24 10.09 -4.87 -6.30
N LYS A 25 10.69 -4.50 -5.17
CA LYS A 25 11.40 -5.46 -4.30
C LYS A 25 10.86 -5.36 -2.89
N VAL A 26 10.87 -6.50 -2.20
CA VAL A 26 10.48 -6.53 -0.78
C VAL A 26 11.35 -5.54 0.00
N GLY A 27 10.70 -4.72 0.82
CA GLY A 27 11.35 -3.65 1.56
C GLY A 27 11.19 -2.27 0.94
N ASP A 28 10.77 -2.19 -0.33
CA ASP A 28 10.51 -0.90 -0.97
C ASP A 28 9.38 -0.18 -0.25
N THR A 29 9.57 1.11 0.00
CA THR A 29 8.57 1.96 0.64
C THR A 29 8.24 3.15 -0.24
N TYR A 30 7.01 3.63 -0.12
CA TYR A 30 6.51 4.74 -0.92
C TYR A 30 5.70 5.68 -0.03
N ASP A 31 5.95 6.99 -0.15
CA ASP A 31 5.06 8.00 0.39
C ASP A 31 3.94 8.19 -0.64
N PHE A 32 2.71 7.89 -0.26
CA PHE A 32 1.62 7.91 -1.24
C PHE A 32 1.42 9.28 -1.89
N ASP A 33 1.61 10.34 -1.12
CA ASP A 33 1.34 11.68 -1.65
C ASP A 33 2.42 12.18 -2.60
N THR A 34 3.69 11.83 -2.33
CA THR A 34 4.82 12.36 -3.10
C THR A 34 5.44 11.37 -4.07
N GLU A 35 5.20 10.08 -3.87
CA GLU A 35 5.85 9.03 -4.64
C GLU A 35 4.90 8.08 -5.36
N ARG A 36 3.62 8.46 -5.47
CA ARG A 36 2.64 7.55 -6.07
C ARG A 36 2.97 7.19 -7.52
N GLY A 37 3.69 8.03 -8.22
CA GLY A 37 4.14 7.74 -9.59
C GLY A 37 5.18 6.64 -9.67
N LYS A 38 5.79 6.27 -8.56
CA LYS A 38 6.78 5.18 -8.51
C LYS A 38 6.14 3.83 -8.22
N LEU A 39 4.91 3.84 -7.69
CA LEU A 39 4.18 2.63 -7.39
C LEU A 39 3.47 2.14 -8.65
N CYS A 40 3.43 0.81 -8.83
CA CYS A 40 2.70 0.22 -9.95
C CYS A 40 1.26 0.74 -9.99
N PRO A 41 0.77 1.21 -11.14
CA PRO A 41 -0.61 1.72 -11.23
C PRO A 41 -1.68 0.73 -10.78
N MET A 42 -1.49 -0.56 -11.03
CA MET A 42 -2.45 -1.57 -10.60
C MET A 42 -2.48 -1.69 -9.09
N ALA A 43 -1.31 -1.70 -8.44
CA ALA A 43 -1.23 -1.72 -6.98
C ALA A 43 -1.84 -0.44 -6.39
N CYS A 44 -1.56 0.70 -7.01
CA CYS A 44 -2.12 1.98 -6.59
C CYS A 44 -3.65 1.97 -6.65
N HIS A 45 -4.20 1.40 -7.71
CA HIS A 45 -5.65 1.28 -7.88
C HIS A 45 -6.28 0.47 -6.74
N VAL A 46 -5.69 -0.66 -6.39
CA VAL A 46 -6.19 -1.50 -5.28
C VAL A 46 -6.05 -0.77 -3.95
N ALA A 47 -5.00 0.02 -3.78
CA ALA A 47 -4.72 0.71 -2.53
C ALA A 47 -5.71 1.84 -2.23
N PHE A 48 -6.27 2.50 -3.24
CA PHE A 48 -7.10 3.70 -3.06
C PHE A 48 -8.19 3.57 -2.00
N PRO A 49 -9.06 2.54 -2.03
CA PRO A 49 -10.11 2.43 -1.02
C PRO A 49 -9.55 2.34 0.41
N TYR A 50 -8.49 1.58 0.59
CA TYR A 50 -7.87 1.42 1.90
C TYR A 50 -7.26 2.72 2.40
N ILE A 51 -6.63 3.47 1.51
CA ILE A 51 -6.02 4.75 1.86
C ILE A 51 -7.09 5.72 2.35
N ASP A 52 -8.21 5.81 1.64
CA ASP A 52 -9.28 6.71 2.03
C ASP A 52 -9.90 6.31 3.37
N ILE A 53 -10.09 5.00 3.60
CA ILE A 53 -10.59 4.53 4.88
C ILE A 53 -9.71 5.04 6.02
N LEU A 54 -8.41 4.85 5.89
CA LEU A 54 -7.47 5.24 6.94
C LEU A 54 -7.39 6.77 7.09
N ARG A 55 -7.40 7.50 5.99
CA ARG A 55 -7.29 8.97 6.03
C ARG A 55 -8.49 9.63 6.70
N TYR A 56 -9.65 9.05 6.53
CA TYR A 56 -10.87 9.62 7.09
C TYR A 56 -11.24 9.04 8.43
N GLY A 57 -10.28 8.40 9.11
CA GLY A 57 -10.46 7.96 10.47
C GLY A 57 -11.09 6.58 10.63
N GLY A 58 -11.30 5.86 9.53
CA GLY A 58 -11.84 4.52 9.57
C GLY A 58 -10.79 3.47 9.87
N SER A 59 -11.23 2.23 9.98
CA SER A 59 -10.33 1.09 10.13
C SER A 59 -10.83 -0.08 9.29
N VAL A 60 -9.91 -0.97 8.94
CA VAL A 60 -10.23 -2.15 8.13
C VAL A 60 -10.43 -3.31 9.10
N PRO A 61 -11.58 -4.01 9.04
CA PRO A 61 -11.82 -5.15 9.92
C PRO A 61 -10.69 -6.18 9.84
N GLY A 62 -10.25 -6.65 11.00
CA GLY A 62 -9.19 -7.65 11.05
C GLY A 62 -7.78 -7.11 10.95
N GLN A 63 -7.61 -5.80 10.76
CA GLN A 63 -6.29 -5.18 10.68
C GLN A 63 -6.04 -4.30 11.90
N PRO A 64 -4.78 -4.17 12.34
CA PRO A 64 -4.45 -3.21 13.41
C PRO A 64 -4.86 -1.79 13.01
N GLU A 65 -5.26 -0.99 13.99
CA GLU A 65 -5.69 0.37 13.73
C GLU A 65 -4.61 1.16 12.98
N GLY A 66 -5.03 1.90 11.97
CA GLY A 66 -4.13 2.71 11.16
C GLY A 66 -3.35 1.94 10.12
N THR A 67 -3.68 0.66 9.91
CA THR A 67 -2.99 -0.17 8.93
C THR A 67 -3.97 -0.93 8.05
N ALA A 68 -3.49 -1.36 6.88
CA ALA A 68 -4.21 -2.26 5.99
C ALA A 68 -3.19 -3.04 5.18
N VAL A 69 -3.56 -4.25 4.78
CA VAL A 69 -2.72 -5.08 3.92
C VAL A 69 -3.51 -5.39 2.66
N PHE A 70 -2.87 -5.25 1.50
CA PHE A 70 -3.49 -5.60 0.23
C PHE A 70 -2.45 -6.25 -0.66
N CYS A 71 -2.89 -6.86 -1.76
CA CYS A 71 -1.98 -7.40 -2.76
C CYS A 71 -2.29 -6.81 -4.12
N CYS A 72 -1.29 -6.82 -5.01
CA CYS A 72 -1.51 -6.43 -6.39
C CYS A 72 -2.36 -7.51 -7.09
N PRO A 73 -3.06 -7.15 -8.19
CA PRO A 73 -3.95 -8.09 -8.86
C PRO A 73 -3.26 -9.03 -9.86
N ASP A 74 -1.94 -9.13 -9.86
CA ASP A 74 -1.21 -10.04 -10.72
C ASP A 74 -1.30 -11.45 -10.15
N VAL A 75 -1.80 -12.40 -10.95
CA VAL A 75 -2.00 -13.77 -10.50
C VAL A 75 -0.73 -14.61 -10.52
N GLU A 76 0.29 -14.19 -11.24
CA GLU A 76 1.55 -14.93 -11.34
C GLU A 76 2.57 -14.51 -10.28
N THR A 77 2.62 -13.22 -9.99
CA THR A 77 3.53 -12.68 -8.99
C THR A 77 2.76 -11.73 -8.12
N ILE A 78 2.43 -12.18 -6.92
CA ILE A 78 1.62 -11.40 -5.99
C ILE A 78 2.54 -10.64 -5.05
N ASN A 79 2.53 -9.31 -5.17
CA ASN A 79 3.19 -8.45 -4.21
C ASN A 79 2.20 -8.08 -3.13
N VAL A 80 2.58 -8.30 -1.88
CA VAL A 80 1.75 -7.98 -0.71
C VAL A 80 2.29 -6.69 -0.11
N PHE A 81 1.41 -5.69 0.03
CA PHE A 81 1.76 -4.37 0.53
C PHE A 81 1.07 -4.09 1.85
N LYS A 82 1.76 -3.36 2.71
CA LYS A 82 1.18 -2.84 3.95
C LYS A 82 1.03 -1.34 3.83
N ILE A 83 -0.15 -0.85 4.14
CA ILE A 83 -0.43 0.58 4.21
C ILE A 83 -0.42 0.99 5.67
N GLU A 84 0.26 2.06 6.00
CA GLU A 84 0.33 2.59 7.36
C GLU A 84 0.00 4.07 7.37
N LYS A 85 -0.87 4.45 8.29
CA LYS A 85 -1.14 5.85 8.57
C LYS A 85 -0.08 6.34 9.54
N ILE A 86 0.73 7.28 9.09
CA ILE A 86 1.81 7.86 9.90
C ILE A 86 1.30 9.18 10.45
N GLU A 87 1.27 9.31 11.75
CA GLU A 87 0.86 10.54 12.41
C GLU A 87 2.10 11.27 12.93
N ASP A 88 2.08 12.59 12.78
CA ASP A 88 3.15 13.45 13.28
C ASP A 88 3.07 13.63 14.79
#